data_cbcfe645e9a845c7dc48334aecd60ea6
#
_entry.id   cbcfe645e9a845c7dc48334aecd60ea6
#
_cell.length_a   1.000
_cell.length_b   1.000
_cell.length_c   1.000
_cell.angle_alpha   90.00
_cell.angle_beta   90.00
_cell.angle_gamma   90.00
#
_symmetry.space_group_name_H-M   'P 1'
#
loop_
_entity.id
_entity.type
_entity.pdbx_description
1 polymer ?
#
loop_
_entity_poly.entity_id
_entity_poly.type
_entity_poly.pdbx_seq_one_letter_code
_entity_poly.pdbx_strand_id
1 'polypeptide(L)'
;MNHNEKEPQEFDKDLKSIWDLTASYTYEEAKTNDTAWTAFKAAAEAPKPALRVTWIQRNYRSIAASVAILLAAGLGLWYASRPLETENTVAVEHYKTKSGEILKLDLGDGSRIVLNSNSELTVDAGFGETSRNITLLGEADFEVAKNPNLPFVVSALGSTTTVLGTGFNISAYPQDKQVQILVSHGKVRFGKANNVLVLVKDQAAVLPAEANGPALSAELAATSWKSGDLVFKQAKLSAVVQAIEHRYGKQIQLSVADEKRLFTGKFPSGTDVNSIVETLNLALGLQLQVK
;
A
#
# COMPACT_ATOMS: atom_id res chain seq x y z
N MET A 1 -46.87 -19.99 -28.08
CA MET A 1 -47.39 -20.32 -29.41
C MET A 1 -46.26 -20.30 -30.41
N ASN A 2 -46.17 -21.41 -31.09
CA ASN A 2 -45.32 -21.85 -32.20
C ASN A 2 -43.91 -22.37 -31.84
N HIS A 3 -43.90 -23.65 -31.50
CA HIS A 3 -42.87 -24.62 -31.79
C HIS A 3 -42.73 -24.75 -33.32
N ASN A 4 -41.51 -24.66 -33.82
CA ASN A 4 -41.16 -25.12 -35.15
C ASN A 4 -40.25 -26.34 -34.97
N GLU A 5 -40.90 -27.52 -34.96
CA GLU A 5 -40.27 -28.82 -35.16
C GLU A 5 -39.71 -28.84 -36.58
N LYS A 6 -38.41 -28.96 -36.74
CA LYS A 6 -37.77 -29.38 -37.98
C LYS A 6 -37.71 -30.89 -37.97
N GLU A 7 -38.47 -31.45 -38.91
CA GLU A 7 -38.62 -32.89 -39.21
C GLU A 7 -37.24 -33.55 -39.51
N PRO A 8 -37.12 -34.86 -39.18
CA PRO A 8 -35.92 -35.66 -39.45
C PRO A 8 -36.00 -36.30 -40.85
N GLN A 9 -36.01 -35.52 -41.92
CA GLN A 9 -36.11 -36.05 -43.30
C GLN A 9 -34.79 -36.26 -44.01
N GLU A 10 -33.66 -35.78 -43.45
CA GLU A 10 -32.36 -35.89 -44.12
C GLU A 10 -31.60 -37.16 -43.73
N PHE A 11 -31.85 -37.71 -42.59
CA PHE A 11 -31.17 -38.92 -42.08
C PHE A 11 -31.68 -40.23 -42.73
N ASP A 12 -32.90 -40.23 -43.23
CA ASP A 12 -33.55 -41.40 -43.86
C ASP A 12 -33.09 -41.62 -45.32
N LYS A 13 -32.61 -40.55 -45.99
CA LYS A 13 -32.09 -40.65 -47.35
C LYS A 13 -30.72 -41.27 -47.45
N ASP A 14 -29.87 -40.99 -46.49
CA ASP A 14 -28.51 -41.54 -46.46
C ASP A 14 -28.53 -43.01 -46.05
N LEU A 15 -29.37 -43.38 -45.08
CA LEU A 15 -29.59 -44.78 -44.71
C LEU A 15 -30.19 -45.61 -45.85
N LYS A 16 -31.11 -45.04 -46.64
CA LYS A 16 -31.68 -45.70 -47.78
C LYS A 16 -30.68 -45.91 -48.90
N SER A 17 -29.80 -44.94 -49.14
CA SER A 17 -28.72 -45.01 -50.14
C SER A 17 -27.67 -46.09 -49.74
N ILE A 18 -27.36 -46.24 -48.48
CA ILE A 18 -26.45 -47.26 -47.96
C ILE A 18 -27.12 -48.64 -48.06
N TRP A 19 -28.43 -48.74 -47.79
CA TRP A 19 -29.17 -49.98 -47.89
C TRP A 19 -29.32 -50.42 -49.33
N ASP A 20 -29.57 -49.50 -50.27
CA ASP A 20 -29.66 -49.83 -51.73
C ASP A 20 -28.30 -50.21 -52.31
N LEU A 21 -27.20 -49.64 -51.78
CA LEU A 21 -25.81 -50.03 -52.13
C LEU A 21 -25.48 -51.44 -51.62
N THR A 22 -25.94 -51.80 -50.45
CA THR A 22 -25.70 -53.15 -49.91
C THR A 22 -26.63 -54.21 -50.52
N ALA A 23 -27.82 -53.84 -50.97
CA ALA A 23 -28.74 -54.74 -51.66
C ALA A 23 -28.33 -55.03 -53.11
N SER A 24 -27.47 -54.22 -53.72
CA SER A 24 -26.94 -54.48 -55.08
C SER A 24 -25.75 -55.41 -55.08
N TYR A 25 -25.19 -55.77 -53.93
CA TYR A 25 -24.21 -56.83 -53.80
C TYR A 25 -24.95 -58.17 -53.84
N THR A 26 -25.13 -58.72 -55.00
CA THR A 26 -25.45 -60.16 -55.18
C THR A 26 -24.40 -60.95 -54.48
N TYR A 27 -24.81 -61.60 -53.39
CA TYR A 27 -23.98 -62.62 -52.73
C TYR A 27 -23.87 -63.79 -53.69
N GLU A 28 -22.80 -63.73 -54.57
CA GLU A 28 -22.37 -64.89 -55.29
C GLU A 28 -21.85 -65.86 -54.25
N GLU A 29 -22.55 -67.03 -54.10
CA GLU A 29 -22.12 -68.07 -53.19
C GLU A 29 -20.64 -68.32 -53.42
N ALA A 30 -19.78 -67.80 -52.57
CA ALA A 30 -18.40 -68.14 -52.53
C ALA A 30 -18.34 -69.65 -52.22
N LYS A 31 -18.11 -70.42 -53.23
CA LYS A 31 -17.69 -71.82 -53.02
C LYS A 31 -16.68 -71.80 -51.92
N THR A 32 -17.04 -72.30 -50.76
CA THR A 32 -16.19 -72.39 -49.58
C THR A 32 -14.94 -73.20 -50.03
N ASN A 33 -13.90 -72.45 -50.29
CA ASN A 33 -12.61 -73.00 -50.58
C ASN A 33 -12.11 -73.50 -49.22
N ASP A 34 -12.38 -74.78 -48.96
CA ASP A 34 -11.96 -75.49 -47.76
C ASP A 34 -10.48 -75.29 -47.46
N THR A 35 -9.69 -75.00 -48.48
CA THR A 35 -8.27 -74.70 -48.34
C THR A 35 -8.00 -73.31 -47.72
N ALA A 36 -8.85 -72.32 -48.00
CA ALA A 36 -8.70 -70.99 -47.41
C ALA A 36 -9.15 -70.99 -45.94
N TRP A 37 -10.19 -71.77 -45.65
CA TRP A 37 -10.69 -71.91 -44.26
C TRP A 37 -9.72 -72.71 -43.39
N THR A 38 -9.15 -73.77 -43.93
CA THR A 38 -8.11 -74.54 -43.22
C THR A 38 -6.85 -73.72 -43.02
N ALA A 39 -6.40 -72.94 -44.02
CA ALA A 39 -5.26 -72.02 -43.86
C ALA A 39 -5.54 -70.96 -42.82
N PHE A 40 -6.75 -70.41 -42.76
CA PHE A 40 -7.13 -69.41 -41.73
C PHE A 40 -7.12 -70.05 -40.33
N LYS A 41 -7.69 -71.27 -40.18
CA LYS A 41 -7.63 -71.99 -38.92
C LYS A 41 -6.18 -72.31 -38.52
N ALA A 42 -5.37 -72.71 -39.38
CA ALA A 42 -3.97 -72.99 -39.12
C ALA A 42 -3.19 -71.75 -38.74
N ALA A 43 -3.48 -70.62 -39.35
CA ALA A 43 -2.94 -69.29 -38.95
C ALA A 43 -3.45 -68.80 -37.64
N ALA A 44 -4.73 -69.04 -37.29
CA ALA A 44 -5.30 -68.70 -36.04
C ALA A 44 -4.85 -69.54 -34.85
N GLU A 45 -4.53 -70.86 -35.13
CA GLU A 45 -4.01 -71.80 -34.15
C GLU A 45 -2.45 -71.77 -34.07
N ALA A 46 -1.78 -71.06 -34.98
CA ALA A 46 -0.35 -70.93 -34.92
C ALA A 46 0.07 -70.26 -33.58
N PRO A 47 1.00 -70.80 -32.83
CA PRO A 47 1.46 -70.21 -31.59
C PRO A 47 1.98 -68.80 -31.89
N LYS A 48 1.30 -67.78 -31.37
CA LYS A 48 1.77 -66.41 -31.49
C LYS A 48 3.18 -66.28 -30.94
N PRO A 49 4.13 -65.72 -31.72
CA PRO A 49 5.46 -65.54 -31.22
C PRO A 49 5.42 -64.80 -29.89
N ALA A 50 5.80 -65.48 -28.82
CA ALA A 50 5.96 -64.91 -27.54
C ALA A 50 7.00 -63.78 -27.65
N LEU A 51 6.58 -62.54 -27.64
CA LEU A 51 7.48 -61.40 -27.49
C LEU A 51 8.25 -61.62 -26.20
N ARG A 52 9.48 -62.12 -26.32
CA ARG A 52 10.38 -62.30 -25.16
C ARG A 52 10.82 -60.95 -24.66
N VAL A 53 9.97 -60.33 -23.87
CA VAL A 53 10.30 -59.11 -23.12
C VAL A 53 11.08 -59.48 -21.85
N THR A 54 12.04 -60.40 -21.98
CA THR A 54 12.77 -60.96 -20.84
C THR A 54 13.78 -59.97 -20.25
N TRP A 55 14.29 -59.01 -21.04
CA TRP A 55 15.28 -58.05 -20.56
C TRP A 55 14.63 -56.96 -19.72
N ILE A 56 13.48 -56.42 -20.14
CA ILE A 56 12.76 -55.38 -19.41
C ILE A 56 12.18 -55.92 -18.09
N GLN A 57 11.63 -57.17 -18.11
CA GLN A 57 11.09 -57.76 -16.90
C GLN A 57 12.16 -58.11 -15.86
N ARG A 58 13.40 -58.37 -16.28
CA ARG A 58 14.50 -58.66 -15.36
C ARG A 58 15.09 -57.38 -14.72
N ASN A 59 15.05 -56.27 -15.44
CA ASN A 59 15.72 -55.02 -15.04
C ASN A 59 14.75 -53.88 -14.65
N TYR A 60 13.43 -54.13 -14.66
CA TYR A 60 12.47 -53.03 -14.40
C TYR A 60 12.68 -52.33 -13.05
N ARG A 61 13.12 -53.10 -12.03
CA ARG A 61 13.42 -52.52 -10.70
C ARG A 61 14.61 -51.55 -10.75
N SER A 62 15.63 -51.88 -11.49
CA SER A 62 16.81 -51.01 -11.67
C SER A 62 16.49 -49.80 -12.52
N ILE A 63 15.68 -49.97 -13.57
CA ILE A 63 15.23 -48.85 -14.42
C ILE A 63 14.30 -47.92 -13.62
N ALA A 64 13.36 -48.48 -12.86
CA ALA A 64 12.47 -47.68 -11.98
C ALA A 64 13.27 -46.90 -10.91
N ALA A 65 14.29 -47.55 -10.31
CA ALA A 65 15.16 -46.88 -9.35
C ALA A 65 15.96 -45.73 -10.00
N SER A 66 16.50 -45.92 -11.20
CA SER A 66 17.22 -44.85 -11.91
C SER A 66 16.33 -43.67 -12.27
N VAL A 67 15.11 -43.95 -12.74
CA VAL A 67 14.11 -42.89 -13.05
C VAL A 67 13.69 -42.14 -11.76
N ALA A 68 13.48 -42.88 -10.67
CA ALA A 68 13.16 -42.26 -9.39
C ALA A 68 14.27 -41.34 -8.87
N ILE A 69 15.54 -41.77 -9.01
CA ILE A 69 16.71 -40.97 -8.64
C ILE A 69 16.82 -39.71 -9.50
N LEU A 70 16.63 -39.84 -10.83
CA LEU A 70 16.67 -38.71 -11.75
C LEU A 70 15.54 -37.71 -11.48
N LEU A 71 14.33 -38.20 -11.18
CA LEU A 71 13.22 -37.36 -10.80
C LEU A 71 13.47 -36.63 -9.45
N ALA A 72 13.98 -37.34 -8.46
CA ALA A 72 14.35 -36.78 -7.17
C ALA A 72 15.47 -35.74 -7.29
N ALA A 73 16.51 -36.03 -8.11
CA ALA A 73 17.59 -35.08 -8.40
C ALA A 73 17.08 -33.89 -9.18
N GLY A 74 16.21 -34.07 -10.18
CA GLY A 74 15.58 -32.99 -10.94
C GLY A 74 14.69 -32.12 -10.06
N LEU A 75 13.87 -32.70 -9.16
CA LEU A 75 13.07 -31.98 -8.18
C LEU A 75 13.96 -31.25 -7.17
N GLY A 76 15.01 -31.87 -6.69
CA GLY A 76 15.98 -31.27 -5.77
C GLY A 76 16.69 -30.05 -6.40
N LEU A 77 17.17 -30.19 -7.64
CA LEU A 77 17.77 -29.09 -8.40
C LEU A 77 16.75 -27.97 -8.68
N TRP A 78 15.52 -28.31 -9.04
CA TRP A 78 14.44 -27.31 -9.25
C TRP A 78 14.07 -26.60 -7.95
N TYR A 79 14.02 -27.31 -6.82
CA TYR A 79 13.79 -26.70 -5.51
C TYR A 79 14.97 -25.83 -5.07
N ALA A 80 16.20 -26.28 -5.32
CA ALA A 80 17.42 -25.51 -5.00
C ALA A 80 17.64 -24.30 -5.93
N SER A 81 17.12 -24.35 -7.17
CA SER A 81 17.18 -23.24 -8.12
C SER A 81 16.03 -22.24 -7.97
N ARG A 82 15.09 -22.49 -7.06
CA ARG A 82 14.13 -21.43 -6.69
C ARG A 82 14.94 -20.28 -6.12
N PRO A 83 14.85 -19.07 -6.70
CA PRO A 83 15.41 -17.92 -6.03
C PRO A 83 14.79 -17.95 -4.63
N LEU A 84 15.62 -17.98 -3.59
CA LEU A 84 15.18 -17.54 -2.29
C LEU A 84 14.61 -16.16 -2.59
N GLU A 85 13.28 -16.01 -2.56
CA GLU A 85 12.69 -14.70 -2.38
C GLU A 85 13.34 -14.20 -1.10
N THR A 86 14.46 -13.49 -1.26
CA THR A 86 14.86 -12.52 -0.26
C THR A 86 13.62 -11.63 -0.19
N GLU A 87 12.78 -11.86 0.82
CA GLU A 87 11.97 -10.79 1.32
C GLU A 87 12.95 -9.65 1.49
N ASN A 88 13.01 -8.76 0.49
CA ASN A 88 13.44 -7.40 0.73
C ASN A 88 12.41 -6.92 1.75
N THR A 89 12.67 -7.19 3.02
CA THR A 89 12.06 -6.47 4.12
C THR A 89 12.59 -5.05 3.96
N VAL A 90 11.95 -4.32 3.05
CA VAL A 90 12.16 -2.88 2.94
C VAL A 90 11.74 -2.38 4.30
N ALA A 91 12.74 -2.02 5.09
CA ALA A 91 12.55 -1.72 6.49
C ALA A 91 11.64 -0.50 6.59
N VAL A 92 10.61 -0.60 7.42
CA VAL A 92 9.84 0.56 7.86
C VAL A 92 10.78 1.40 8.72
N GLU A 93 10.98 2.66 8.35
CA GLU A 93 11.83 3.58 9.11
C GLU A 93 10.99 4.35 10.11
N HIS A 94 11.45 4.39 11.36
CA HIS A 94 10.80 5.12 12.44
C HIS A 94 11.71 6.21 12.97
N TYR A 95 11.19 7.43 13.01
CA TYR A 95 11.85 8.59 13.55
C TYR A 95 11.04 9.18 14.69
N LYS A 96 11.72 9.57 15.78
CA LYS A 96 11.09 10.13 16.98
C LYS A 96 11.93 11.24 17.54
N THR A 97 11.28 12.32 17.94
CA THR A 97 11.89 13.47 18.60
C THR A 97 11.46 13.57 20.06
N LYS A 98 12.36 14.03 20.90
CA LYS A 98 12.09 14.37 22.31
C LYS A 98 11.63 15.81 22.45
N SER A 99 11.25 16.19 23.67
CA SER A 99 10.97 17.60 24.04
C SER A 99 12.17 18.51 23.71
N GLY A 100 11.91 19.59 22.99
CA GLY A 100 12.93 20.56 22.55
C GLY A 100 13.75 20.10 21.34
N GLU A 101 13.64 18.87 20.90
CA GLU A 101 14.38 18.32 19.78
C GLU A 101 13.68 18.63 18.45
N ILE A 102 14.49 18.94 17.43
CA ILE A 102 14.06 19.08 16.04
C ILE A 102 14.96 18.20 15.19
N LEU A 103 14.36 17.35 14.35
CA LEU A 103 15.08 16.43 13.49
C LEU A 103 14.86 16.80 12.02
N LYS A 104 15.95 16.91 11.26
CA LYS A 104 15.92 17.13 9.81
C LYS A 104 16.21 15.83 9.10
N LEU A 105 15.37 15.47 8.13
CA LEU A 105 15.43 14.23 7.38
C LEU A 105 15.43 14.54 5.88
N ASP A 106 16.35 13.92 5.17
CA ASP A 106 16.37 13.87 3.71
C ASP A 106 15.94 12.46 3.29
N LEU A 107 14.83 12.36 2.56
CA LEU A 107 14.28 11.09 2.12
C LEU A 107 14.83 10.66 0.77
N GLY A 108 14.73 9.35 0.47
CA GLY A 108 15.28 8.75 -0.75
C GLY A 108 14.69 9.28 -2.06
N ASP A 109 13.47 9.88 -2.03
CA ASP A 109 12.82 10.53 -3.17
C ASP A 109 13.27 11.99 -3.42
N GLY A 110 14.17 12.51 -2.59
CA GLY A 110 14.64 13.90 -2.59
C GLY A 110 13.74 14.87 -1.80
N SER A 111 12.71 14.37 -1.11
CA SER A 111 11.91 15.18 -0.20
C SER A 111 12.65 15.46 1.10
N ARG A 112 12.37 16.60 1.72
CA ARG A 112 12.93 16.99 3.01
C ARG A 112 11.84 17.18 4.03
N ILE A 113 12.08 16.71 5.24
CA ILE A 113 11.16 16.84 6.37
C ILE A 113 11.91 17.47 7.54
N VAL A 114 11.25 18.40 8.21
CA VAL A 114 11.69 18.89 9.52
C VAL A 114 10.64 18.43 10.52
N LEU A 115 11.01 17.50 11.38
CA LEU A 115 10.15 16.94 12.43
C LEU A 115 10.29 17.77 13.70
N ASN A 116 9.16 18.26 14.23
CA ASN A 116 9.11 19.08 15.43
C ASN A 116 9.26 18.22 16.70
N SER A 117 9.34 18.88 17.83
CA SER A 117 9.45 18.26 19.18
C SER A 117 8.27 17.33 19.48
N ASN A 118 8.53 16.26 20.26
CA ASN A 118 7.51 15.29 20.70
C ASN A 118 6.69 14.71 19.55
N SER A 119 7.35 14.42 18.43
CA SER A 119 6.71 13.93 17.21
C SER A 119 7.30 12.59 16.77
N GLU A 120 6.51 11.81 16.06
CA GLU A 120 6.88 10.52 15.50
C GLU A 120 6.53 10.48 14.02
N LEU A 121 7.45 9.98 13.21
CA LEU A 121 7.30 9.81 11.77
C LEU A 121 7.63 8.37 11.40
N THR A 122 6.73 7.74 10.67
CA THR A 122 6.94 6.41 10.11
C THR A 122 6.94 6.50 8.59
N VAL A 123 7.98 6.01 7.95
CA VAL A 123 8.10 5.92 6.50
C VAL A 123 7.85 4.47 6.10
N ASP A 124 6.87 4.25 5.22
CA ASP A 124 6.47 2.91 4.80
C ASP A 124 7.58 2.22 4.00
N ALA A 125 7.57 0.91 4.04
CA ALA A 125 8.40 0.06 3.22
C ALA A 125 8.21 0.37 1.72
N GLY A 126 9.30 0.39 0.93
CA GLY A 126 9.26 0.72 -0.50
C GLY A 126 9.05 2.20 -0.82
N PHE A 127 9.27 3.08 0.17
CA PHE A 127 9.21 4.52 -0.03
C PHE A 127 10.14 5.00 -1.15
N GLY A 128 9.60 5.81 -2.06
CA GLY A 128 10.33 6.35 -3.21
C GLY A 128 10.35 5.42 -4.42
N GLU A 129 10.12 4.13 -4.27
CA GLU A 129 10.09 3.13 -5.35
C GLU A 129 8.67 2.76 -5.75
N THR A 130 7.88 2.23 -4.82
CA THR A 130 6.50 1.75 -5.06
C THR A 130 5.44 2.65 -4.46
N SER A 131 5.77 3.39 -3.40
CA SER A 131 4.88 4.33 -2.72
C SER A 131 5.67 5.49 -2.11
N ARG A 132 4.96 6.55 -1.71
CA ARG A 132 5.51 7.64 -0.90
C ARG A 132 4.56 7.92 0.27
N ASN A 133 4.36 6.88 1.09
CA ASN A 133 3.46 6.95 2.23
C ASN A 133 4.22 7.20 3.53
N ILE A 134 3.67 8.08 4.34
CA ILE A 134 4.19 8.45 5.66
C ILE A 134 3.05 8.51 6.66
N THR A 135 3.32 8.08 7.88
CA THR A 135 2.43 8.28 9.03
C THR A 135 3.08 9.28 9.98
N LEU A 136 2.33 10.30 10.39
CA LEU A 136 2.76 11.35 11.30
C LEU A 136 1.92 11.38 12.56
N LEU A 137 2.59 11.47 13.70
CA LEU A 137 2.04 11.83 15.00
C LEU A 137 2.84 13.03 15.54
N GLY A 138 2.21 14.16 15.83
CA GLY A 138 2.88 15.39 16.18
C GLY A 138 2.95 16.39 15.03
N GLU A 139 4.05 17.09 14.83
CA GLU A 139 4.17 18.14 13.81
C GLU A 139 5.39 17.98 12.93
N ALA A 140 5.20 18.20 11.63
CA ALA A 140 6.28 18.22 10.67
C ALA A 140 6.04 19.23 9.54
N ASP A 141 7.15 19.80 9.07
CA ASP A 141 7.19 20.63 7.86
C ASP A 141 7.78 19.79 6.72
N PHE A 142 7.08 19.76 5.61
CA PHE A 142 7.39 18.95 4.44
C PHE A 142 7.75 19.82 3.26
N GLU A 143 8.87 19.53 2.63
CA GLU A 143 9.30 20.04 1.33
C GLU A 143 9.37 18.86 0.37
N VAL A 144 8.27 18.57 -0.31
CA VAL A 144 8.10 17.35 -1.11
C VAL A 144 8.62 17.54 -2.52
N ALA A 145 9.52 16.64 -2.94
CA ALA A 145 10.03 16.58 -4.31
C ALA A 145 8.90 16.32 -5.31
N LYS A 146 8.93 17.02 -6.45
CA LYS A 146 7.90 16.93 -7.47
C LYS A 146 7.94 15.58 -8.18
N ASN A 147 6.87 14.80 -8.06
CA ASN A 147 6.67 13.55 -8.80
C ASN A 147 5.16 13.33 -9.06
N PRO A 148 4.66 13.70 -10.26
CA PRO A 148 3.25 13.52 -10.60
C PRO A 148 2.80 12.06 -10.70
N ASN A 149 3.75 11.14 -10.97
CA ASN A 149 3.44 9.72 -11.21
C ASN A 149 3.34 8.91 -9.93
N LEU A 150 3.94 9.39 -8.83
CA LEU A 150 3.92 8.74 -7.53
C LEU A 150 3.52 9.75 -6.45
N PRO A 151 2.22 9.85 -6.08
CA PRO A 151 1.74 10.79 -5.06
C PRO A 151 2.43 10.58 -3.70
N PHE A 152 2.70 11.67 -3.00
CA PHE A 152 3.17 11.64 -1.62
C PHE A 152 1.97 11.75 -0.69
N VAL A 153 1.84 10.81 0.25
CA VAL A 153 0.67 10.68 1.12
C VAL A 153 1.11 10.72 2.58
N VAL A 154 0.54 11.64 3.35
CA VAL A 154 0.71 11.69 4.80
C VAL A 154 -0.59 11.32 5.48
N SER A 155 -0.54 10.31 6.33
CA SER A 155 -1.62 9.89 7.23
C SER A 155 -1.37 10.47 8.62
N ALA A 156 -2.35 11.18 9.20
CA ALA A 156 -2.23 11.78 10.52
C ALA A 156 -3.59 11.84 11.22
N LEU A 157 -3.74 11.21 12.39
CA LEU A 157 -4.97 11.21 13.22
C LEU A 157 -6.26 10.97 12.40
N GLY A 158 -6.23 10.01 11.47
CA GLY A 158 -7.37 9.66 10.61
C GLY A 158 -7.62 10.60 9.44
N SER A 159 -6.80 11.63 9.25
CA SER A 159 -6.76 12.45 8.04
C SER A 159 -5.79 11.88 7.01
N THR A 160 -5.99 12.27 5.75
CA THR A 160 -5.08 11.99 4.65
C THR A 160 -4.74 13.29 3.93
N THR A 161 -3.44 13.51 3.73
CA THR A 161 -2.88 14.62 2.95
C THR A 161 -2.17 14.05 1.73
N THR A 162 -2.56 14.47 0.53
CA THR A 162 -1.96 13.99 -0.73
C THR A 162 -1.41 15.16 -1.53
N VAL A 163 -0.15 15.04 -1.97
CA VAL A 163 0.55 16.06 -2.76
C VAL A 163 1.38 15.43 -3.89
N LEU A 164 1.76 16.25 -4.88
CA LEU A 164 2.61 15.84 -6.02
C LEU A 164 3.96 16.55 -6.05
N GLY A 165 4.17 17.54 -5.15
CA GLY A 165 5.38 18.36 -5.08
C GLY A 165 5.02 19.71 -4.49
N THR A 166 5.10 19.85 -3.17
CA THR A 166 4.44 20.89 -2.39
C THR A 166 5.20 21.12 -1.10
N GLY A 167 5.27 22.37 -0.66
CA GLY A 167 5.70 22.75 0.68
C GLY A 167 4.52 22.96 1.60
N PHE A 168 4.48 22.30 2.75
CA PHE A 168 3.38 22.41 3.72
C PHE A 168 3.81 21.96 5.12
N ASN A 169 3.09 22.44 6.11
CA ASN A 169 3.20 22.01 7.51
C ASN A 169 1.95 21.23 7.91
N ILE A 170 2.11 20.17 8.69
CA ILE A 170 1.01 19.46 9.36
C ILE A 170 1.30 19.44 10.85
N SER A 171 0.31 19.85 11.66
CA SER A 171 0.28 19.68 13.11
C SER A 171 -0.86 18.72 13.48
N ALA A 172 -0.50 17.58 14.06
CA ALA A 172 -1.41 16.47 14.39
C ALA A 172 -1.03 15.87 15.76
N TYR A 173 -0.93 16.71 16.77
CA TYR A 173 -0.73 16.25 18.14
C TYR A 173 -2.03 15.69 18.71
N PRO A 174 -2.02 14.49 19.33
CA PRO A 174 -3.25 13.86 19.85
C PRO A 174 -4.02 14.70 20.86
N GLN A 175 -3.30 15.44 21.70
CA GLN A 175 -3.90 16.31 22.74
C GLN A 175 -4.73 17.45 22.16
N ASP A 176 -4.43 17.90 20.94
CA ASP A 176 -5.16 19.00 20.28
C ASP A 176 -6.50 18.55 19.70
N LYS A 177 -6.70 17.21 19.57
CA LYS A 177 -7.91 16.62 19.00
C LYS A 177 -8.30 17.18 17.63
N GLN A 178 -7.31 17.59 16.86
CA GLN A 178 -7.48 18.13 15.51
C GLN A 178 -6.20 17.97 14.70
N VAL A 179 -6.34 18.00 13.38
CA VAL A 179 -5.21 18.12 12.45
C VAL A 179 -5.29 19.50 11.81
N GLN A 180 -4.17 20.20 11.81
CA GLN A 180 -4.01 21.49 11.14
C GLN A 180 -3.03 21.36 9.99
N ILE A 181 -3.31 22.05 8.90
CA ILE A 181 -2.41 22.10 7.74
C ILE A 181 -2.27 23.53 7.24
N LEU A 182 -1.05 23.91 6.87
CA LEU A 182 -0.70 25.19 6.24
C LEU A 182 0.12 24.93 5.00
N VAL A 183 -0.27 25.52 3.86
CA VAL A 183 0.43 25.34 2.58
C VAL A 183 1.37 26.51 2.31
N SER A 184 2.67 26.23 2.18
CA SER A 184 3.70 27.23 1.85
C SER A 184 3.78 27.50 0.35
N HIS A 185 3.67 26.43 -0.47
CA HIS A 185 3.59 26.51 -1.93
C HIS A 185 3.00 25.22 -2.52
N GLY A 186 2.52 25.29 -3.76
CA GLY A 186 1.94 24.17 -4.49
C GLY A 186 0.47 23.94 -4.18
N LYS A 187 0.03 22.67 -4.22
CA LYS A 187 -1.37 22.27 -3.98
C LYS A 187 -1.41 21.03 -3.08
N VAL A 188 -2.34 21.02 -2.16
CA VAL A 188 -2.57 19.93 -1.20
C VAL A 188 -4.02 19.48 -1.30
N ARG A 189 -4.24 18.17 -1.38
CA ARG A 189 -5.55 17.56 -1.14
C ARG A 189 -5.56 17.02 0.30
N PHE A 190 -6.41 17.59 1.14
CA PHE A 190 -6.47 17.31 2.58
C PHE A 190 -7.89 16.95 3.01
N GLY A 191 -8.04 15.89 3.81
CA GLY A 191 -9.34 15.54 4.35
C GLY A 191 -9.43 14.15 4.98
N LYS A 192 -10.67 13.68 5.15
CA LYS A 192 -11.02 12.39 5.75
C LYS A 192 -12.00 11.68 4.83
N ALA A 193 -11.69 10.47 4.42
CA ALA A 193 -12.49 9.68 3.47
C ALA A 193 -12.83 10.51 2.19
N ASN A 194 -14.11 10.72 1.90
CA ASN A 194 -14.57 11.44 0.72
C ASN A 194 -14.70 12.98 0.95
N ASN A 195 -14.57 13.44 2.18
CA ASN A 195 -14.70 14.87 2.53
C ASN A 195 -13.30 15.51 2.51
N VAL A 196 -12.96 16.11 1.40
CA VAL A 196 -11.63 16.68 1.15
C VAL A 196 -11.71 18.11 0.66
N LEU A 197 -10.70 18.92 1.04
CA LEU A 197 -10.43 20.23 0.50
C LEU A 197 -9.19 20.19 -0.37
N VAL A 198 -9.16 21.07 -1.38
CA VAL A 198 -7.92 21.37 -2.13
C VAL A 198 -7.44 22.72 -1.67
N LEU A 199 -6.26 22.76 -1.08
CA LEU A 199 -5.59 23.95 -0.57
C LEU A 199 -4.49 24.39 -1.50
N VAL A 200 -4.30 25.68 -1.61
CA VAL A 200 -3.19 26.29 -2.38
C VAL A 200 -2.33 27.14 -1.45
N LYS A 201 -1.26 27.72 -1.99
CA LYS A 201 -0.33 28.57 -1.25
C LYS A 201 -1.05 29.56 -0.34
N ASP A 202 -0.54 29.71 0.87
CA ASP A 202 -1.00 30.60 1.94
C ASP A 202 -2.41 30.25 2.51
N GLN A 203 -2.96 29.10 2.10
CA GLN A 203 -4.20 28.59 2.69
C GLN A 203 -3.90 27.59 3.80
N ALA A 204 -4.79 27.61 4.78
CA ALA A 204 -4.76 26.70 5.92
C ALA A 204 -6.13 26.06 6.14
N ALA A 205 -6.14 24.88 6.73
CA ALA A 205 -7.35 24.18 7.13
C ALA A 205 -7.16 23.46 8.47
N VAL A 206 -8.28 23.23 9.12
CA VAL A 206 -8.37 22.46 10.37
C VAL A 206 -9.38 21.34 10.17
N LEU A 207 -9.01 20.15 10.66
CA LEU A 207 -9.89 18.99 10.74
C LEU A 207 -9.97 18.54 12.20
N PRO A 208 -11.03 18.92 12.95
CA PRO A 208 -11.28 18.38 14.28
C PRO A 208 -11.50 16.87 14.25
N ALA A 209 -11.07 16.14 15.27
CA ALA A 209 -11.14 14.67 15.33
C ALA A 209 -12.58 14.14 15.13
N GLU A 210 -13.56 14.86 15.67
CA GLU A 210 -14.98 14.50 15.62
C GLU A 210 -15.68 14.98 14.33
N ALA A 211 -14.99 15.81 13.51
CA ALA A 211 -15.59 16.34 12.29
C ALA A 211 -15.56 15.32 11.14
N ASN A 212 -16.54 15.43 10.26
CA ASN A 212 -16.63 14.60 9.07
C ASN A 212 -15.74 15.09 7.91
N GLY A 213 -15.18 16.30 8.01
CA GLY A 213 -14.32 16.88 6.99
C GLY A 213 -13.65 18.18 7.46
N PRO A 214 -12.62 18.63 6.73
CA PRO A 214 -11.85 19.82 7.07
C PRO A 214 -12.63 21.11 6.75
N ALA A 215 -12.29 22.18 7.48
CA ALA A 215 -12.73 23.52 7.19
C ALA A 215 -11.53 24.44 6.95
N LEU A 216 -11.67 25.44 6.05
CA LEU A 216 -10.66 26.48 5.88
C LEU A 216 -10.49 27.27 7.20
N SER A 217 -9.24 27.58 7.53
CA SER A 217 -8.89 28.39 8.69
C SER A 217 -8.19 29.66 8.24
N ALA A 218 -8.72 30.80 8.64
CA ALA A 218 -8.06 32.09 8.46
C ALA A 218 -7.04 32.42 9.57
N GLU A 219 -6.98 31.62 10.63
CA GLU A 219 -6.33 31.96 11.89
C GLU A 219 -5.06 31.15 12.21
N LEU A 220 -4.55 30.32 11.29
CA LEU A 220 -3.29 29.63 11.55
C LEU A 220 -2.14 30.64 11.50
N ALA A 221 -1.79 31.16 12.67
CA ALA A 221 -0.57 31.93 12.84
C ALA A 221 0.62 31.02 12.50
N ALA A 222 1.41 31.41 11.50
CA ALA A 222 2.65 30.74 11.19
C ALA A 222 3.60 30.87 12.39
N THR A 223 3.59 29.89 13.30
CA THR A 223 4.59 29.78 14.34
C THR A 223 5.89 29.29 13.67
N SER A 224 6.90 30.16 13.67
CA SER A 224 8.20 29.74 13.16
C SER A 224 8.95 28.99 14.25
N TRP A 225 9.10 27.69 14.06
CA TRP A 225 9.80 26.79 14.99
C TRP A 225 10.99 26.04 14.33
N LYS A 226 11.05 26.02 13.02
CA LYS A 226 12.04 25.22 12.24
C LYS A 226 13.51 25.59 12.54
N SER A 227 13.77 26.81 12.99
CA SER A 227 15.12 27.25 13.42
C SER A 227 15.47 26.83 14.85
N GLY A 228 14.49 26.24 15.57
CA GLY A 228 14.61 25.98 16.99
C GLY A 228 14.14 27.13 17.88
N ASP A 229 13.95 28.32 17.37
CA ASP A 229 13.34 29.45 18.10
C ASP A 229 11.81 29.37 18.01
N LEU A 230 11.13 29.84 19.05
CA LEU A 230 9.68 30.09 18.98
C LEU A 230 9.47 31.58 18.68
N VAL A 231 8.93 31.87 17.50
CA VAL A 231 8.69 33.26 17.06
C VAL A 231 7.19 33.47 16.85
N PHE A 232 6.66 34.47 17.55
CA PHE A 232 5.26 34.84 17.52
C PHE A 232 5.10 36.26 17.00
N LYS A 233 4.15 36.49 16.08
CA LYS A 233 3.79 37.80 15.56
C LYS A 233 2.27 37.97 15.68
N GLN A 234 1.83 38.75 16.63
CA GLN A 234 0.42 38.95 16.92
C GLN A 234 -0.37 37.65 17.03
N ALA A 235 0.27 36.63 17.63
CA ALA A 235 -0.35 35.33 17.81
C ALA A 235 -1.30 35.37 19.02
N LYS A 236 -2.45 34.66 18.89
CA LYS A 236 -3.32 34.43 20.03
C LYS A 236 -2.59 33.69 21.13
N LEU A 237 -2.83 34.05 22.38
CA LEU A 237 -2.15 33.43 23.52
C LEU A 237 -2.42 31.91 23.60
N SER A 238 -3.62 31.49 23.19
CA SER A 238 -3.91 30.03 23.02
C SER A 238 -2.92 29.35 22.09
N ALA A 239 -2.58 29.94 20.94
CA ALA A 239 -1.60 29.39 19.99
C ALA A 239 -0.17 29.48 20.54
N VAL A 240 0.17 30.49 21.30
CA VAL A 240 1.47 30.64 21.99
C VAL A 240 1.64 29.54 23.01
N VAL A 241 0.64 29.32 23.87
CA VAL A 241 0.65 28.24 24.88
C VAL A 241 0.75 26.89 24.23
N GLN A 242 -0.07 26.62 23.22
CA GLN A 242 -0.04 25.37 22.47
C GLN A 242 1.36 25.06 21.88
N ALA A 243 2.00 26.05 21.27
CA ALA A 243 3.36 25.87 20.70
C ALA A 243 4.41 25.56 21.79
N ILE A 244 4.26 26.16 22.98
CA ILE A 244 5.12 25.88 24.13
C ILE A 244 4.85 24.46 24.65
N GLU A 245 3.59 24.06 24.79
CA GLU A 245 3.19 22.71 25.20
C GLU A 245 3.72 21.64 24.24
N HIS A 246 3.62 21.84 22.94
CA HIS A 246 4.17 20.94 21.92
C HIS A 246 5.70 20.82 22.06
N ARG A 247 6.37 21.94 22.29
CA ARG A 247 7.83 21.94 22.37
C ARG A 247 8.36 21.27 23.62
N TYR A 248 7.75 21.51 24.77
CA TYR A 248 8.27 21.07 26.07
C TYR A 248 7.57 19.83 26.62
N GLY A 249 6.47 19.39 25.98
CA GLY A 249 5.67 18.25 26.49
C GLY A 249 5.05 18.51 27.85
N LYS A 250 4.80 19.77 28.18
CA LYS A 250 4.21 20.22 29.46
C LYS A 250 2.86 20.84 29.20
N GLN A 251 1.95 20.75 30.15
CA GLN A 251 0.68 21.43 30.09
C GLN A 251 0.77 22.78 30.80
N ILE A 252 0.14 23.83 30.22
CA ILE A 252 0.09 25.16 30.76
C ILE A 252 -1.36 25.55 30.97
N GLN A 253 -1.70 25.96 32.17
CA GLN A 253 -3.05 26.36 32.47
C GLN A 253 -3.32 27.76 31.96
N LEU A 254 -4.16 27.90 30.94
CA LEU A 254 -4.60 29.16 30.36
C LEU A 254 -6.07 29.40 30.70
N SER A 255 -6.39 30.64 31.13
CA SER A 255 -7.78 31.10 31.33
C SER A 255 -8.47 31.32 29.98
N VAL A 256 -9.74 30.96 29.86
CA VAL A 256 -10.57 31.21 28.67
C VAL A 256 -10.64 32.72 28.33
N ALA A 257 -10.59 33.57 29.35
CA ALA A 257 -10.60 35.04 29.17
C ALA A 257 -9.34 35.55 28.46
N ASP A 258 -8.20 34.83 28.60
CA ASP A 258 -6.92 35.26 28.08
C ASP A 258 -6.59 34.63 26.71
N GLU A 259 -7.31 33.61 26.25
CA GLU A 259 -7.05 32.86 25.02
C GLU A 259 -6.87 33.73 23.78
N LYS A 260 -7.65 34.81 23.67
CA LYS A 260 -7.70 35.71 22.53
C LYS A 260 -6.70 36.86 22.60
N ARG A 261 -5.99 37.03 23.73
CA ARG A 261 -4.94 38.06 23.86
C ARG A 261 -3.83 37.81 22.86
N LEU A 262 -3.26 38.88 22.31
CA LEU A 262 -2.23 38.79 21.31
C LEU A 262 -0.84 38.93 21.94
N PHE A 263 0.08 38.15 21.48
CA PHE A 263 1.49 38.20 21.87
C PHE A 263 2.38 38.32 20.65
N THR A 264 3.42 39.17 20.77
CA THR A 264 4.51 39.28 19.81
C THR A 264 5.81 39.16 20.57
N GLY A 265 6.62 38.19 20.21
CA GLY A 265 7.89 37.95 20.87
C GLY A 265 8.66 36.76 20.28
N LYS A 266 9.87 36.56 20.79
CA LYS A 266 10.74 35.48 20.40
C LYS A 266 11.35 34.85 21.64
N PHE A 267 11.31 33.52 21.68
CA PHE A 267 12.02 32.72 22.67
C PHE A 267 13.11 31.92 21.94
N PRO A 268 14.39 32.14 22.24
CA PRO A 268 15.49 31.42 21.66
C PRO A 268 15.44 29.92 21.94
N SER A 269 16.07 29.14 21.06
CA SER A 269 16.27 27.71 21.30
C SER A 269 16.98 27.47 22.63
N GLY A 270 16.48 26.48 23.42
CA GLY A 270 17.05 26.13 24.71
C GLY A 270 16.57 26.99 25.89
N THR A 271 15.68 27.99 25.66
CA THR A 271 15.04 28.71 26.79
C THR A 271 14.23 27.73 27.62
N ASP A 272 14.36 27.78 28.94
CA ASP A 272 13.57 26.93 29.86
C ASP A 272 12.08 27.32 29.87
N VAL A 273 11.19 26.34 30.00
CA VAL A 273 9.75 26.55 29.94
C VAL A 273 9.25 27.46 31.06
N ASN A 274 9.81 27.36 32.28
CA ASN A 274 9.42 28.20 33.38
C ASN A 274 9.78 29.66 33.12
N SER A 275 10.97 29.91 32.55
CA SER A 275 11.41 31.25 32.15
C SER A 275 10.51 31.85 31.07
N ILE A 276 10.01 31.03 30.13
CA ILE A 276 9.05 31.45 29.10
C ILE A 276 7.72 31.88 29.77
N VAL A 277 7.19 31.04 30.65
CA VAL A 277 5.92 31.26 31.34
C VAL A 277 6.03 32.50 32.24
N GLU A 278 7.13 32.68 32.98
CA GLU A 278 7.39 33.86 33.77
C GLU A 278 7.40 35.15 32.91
N THR A 279 8.11 35.07 31.76
CA THR A 279 8.14 36.19 30.79
C THR A 279 6.74 36.55 30.29
N LEU A 280 5.92 35.56 29.92
CA LEU A 280 4.51 35.80 29.51
C LEU A 280 3.68 36.39 30.63
N ASN A 281 3.84 35.90 31.87
CA ASN A 281 3.13 36.40 33.04
C ASN A 281 3.48 37.89 33.28
N LEU A 282 4.75 38.24 33.26
CA LEU A 282 5.21 39.63 33.44
C LEU A 282 4.74 40.53 32.29
N ALA A 283 4.93 40.11 31.03
CA ALA A 283 4.63 40.91 29.86
C ALA A 283 3.11 41.17 29.68
N LEU A 284 2.30 40.24 30.08
CA LEU A 284 0.86 40.28 29.84
C LEU A 284 0.00 40.40 31.14
N GLY A 285 0.64 40.42 32.32
CA GLY A 285 -0.07 40.44 33.60
C GLY A 285 -0.91 39.19 33.83
N LEU A 286 -0.36 38.02 33.52
CA LEU A 286 -1.05 36.72 33.61
C LEU A 286 -0.63 35.95 34.86
N GLN A 287 -1.28 34.81 35.09
CA GLN A 287 -0.93 33.84 36.14
C GLN A 287 -0.87 32.43 35.55
N LEU A 288 -0.16 32.26 34.42
CA LEU A 288 0.07 30.95 33.82
C LEU A 288 0.90 30.07 34.76
N GLN A 289 0.60 28.78 34.78
CA GLN A 289 1.33 27.78 35.56
C GLN A 289 1.61 26.57 34.70
N VAL A 290 2.84 26.01 34.83
CA VAL A 290 3.24 24.76 34.22
C VAL A 290 2.80 23.62 35.15
N LYS A 291 2.15 22.60 34.57
CA LYS A 291 1.77 21.36 35.27
C LYS A 291 2.74 20.25 34.99
#